data_9dbfc55a740f387ae63760eb415e2e82
#
_entry.id   9dbfc55a740f387ae63760eb415e2e82
#
_cell.length_a   1.000
_cell.length_b   1.000
_cell.length_c   1.000
_cell.angle_alpha   90.00
_cell.angle_beta   90.00
_cell.angle_gamma   90.00
#
_symmetry.space_group_name_H-M   'P 1'
#
loop_
_entity.id
_entity.type
_entity.pdbx_description
1 polymer ?
#
loop_
_entity_poly.entity_id
_entity_poly.type
_entity_poly.pdbx_seq_one_letter_code
_entity_poly.pdbx_strand_id
1 'polypeptide(L)'
;ETITHPCQELAHVLALQEHFGTRDPGSSPGQALRGRKYVLTWTYHPKPLNTAVANSALTIATRMGMDVTLLCPTPDYVLDQRYMDWAAQNVAESGGSLAVSHDIESAYAGADVVYAKSWGALPYFGNWAPEKPIRDQYKHFMVDEAKMALTNNGVFSHCLPLRRNVKASDGVMDSPNCIAINEA
;
A
#
# COMPACT_ATOMS: atom_id res chain seq x y z
N GLU A 1 14.03 3.28 -11.49
CA GLU A 1 13.63 1.89 -11.24
C GLU A 1 12.13 1.75 -11.42
N THR A 2 11.73 0.82 -12.26
CA THR A 2 10.31 0.53 -12.54
C THR A 2 9.99 -0.96 -12.35
N ILE A 3 10.92 -1.73 -11.79
CA ILE A 3 10.80 -3.17 -11.64
C ILE A 3 10.32 -3.50 -10.23
N THR A 4 11.23 -3.66 -9.29
CA THR A 4 10.92 -4.03 -7.90
C THR A 4 11.91 -3.36 -6.93
N HIS A 5 11.58 -3.39 -5.63
CA HIS A 5 12.41 -2.89 -4.55
C HIS A 5 12.48 -3.93 -3.40
N PRO A 6 13.20 -5.06 -3.59
CA PRO A 6 13.09 -6.24 -2.73
C PRO A 6 13.50 -5.98 -1.27
N CYS A 7 14.52 -5.16 -1.02
CA CYS A 7 14.95 -4.86 0.35
C CYS A 7 13.86 -4.12 1.14
N GLN A 8 13.14 -3.19 0.47
CA GLN A 8 12.02 -2.48 1.09
C GLN A 8 10.87 -3.41 1.45
N GLU A 9 10.61 -4.40 0.59
CA GLU A 9 9.58 -5.41 0.85
C GLU A 9 9.90 -6.27 2.06
N LEU A 10 11.13 -6.71 2.16
CA LEU A 10 11.58 -7.53 3.30
C LEU A 10 11.50 -6.73 4.60
N ALA A 11 11.92 -5.45 4.60
CA ALA A 11 11.81 -4.57 5.75
C ALA A 11 10.33 -4.36 6.15
N HIS A 12 9.45 -4.13 5.17
CA HIS A 12 8.02 -3.97 5.41
C HIS A 12 7.40 -5.23 6.05
N VAL A 13 7.64 -6.40 5.47
CA VAL A 13 7.14 -7.66 6.03
C VAL A 13 7.68 -7.90 7.44
N LEU A 14 8.96 -7.62 7.68
CA LEU A 14 9.55 -7.76 9.02
C LEU A 14 8.84 -6.85 10.03
N ALA A 15 8.67 -5.57 9.71
CA ALA A 15 7.96 -4.62 10.58
C ALA A 15 6.52 -5.05 10.86
N LEU A 16 5.80 -5.57 9.86
CA LEU A 16 4.46 -6.11 10.04
C LEU A 16 4.45 -7.38 10.92
N GLN A 17 5.39 -8.30 10.72
CA GLN A 17 5.50 -9.51 11.52
C GLN A 17 5.82 -9.21 12.98
N GLU A 18 6.72 -8.26 13.25
CA GLU A 18 7.02 -7.80 14.60
C GLU A 18 5.78 -7.17 15.25
N HIS A 19 5.09 -6.28 14.53
CA HIS A 19 3.89 -5.62 15.05
C HIS A 19 2.75 -6.59 15.37
N PHE A 20 2.41 -7.48 14.43
CA PHE A 20 1.31 -8.42 14.62
C PHE A 20 1.69 -9.64 15.45
N GLY A 21 2.94 -10.08 15.40
CA GLY A 21 3.44 -11.17 16.24
C GLY A 21 3.41 -10.85 17.73
N THR A 22 3.58 -9.58 18.11
CA THR A 22 3.41 -9.14 19.51
C THR A 22 1.95 -9.08 19.94
N ARG A 23 1.02 -8.82 18.99
CA ARG A 23 -0.42 -8.79 19.26
C ARG A 23 -1.04 -10.18 19.33
N ASP A 24 -0.50 -11.14 18.60
CA ASP A 24 -0.97 -12.53 18.53
C ASP A 24 0.10 -13.50 19.06
N PRO A 25 0.40 -13.50 20.38
CA PRO A 25 1.43 -14.35 20.95
C PRO A 25 1.10 -15.83 20.71
N GLY A 26 2.01 -16.56 20.05
CA GLY A 26 1.85 -17.97 19.70
C GLY A 26 1.61 -18.22 18.21
N SER A 27 1.35 -17.20 17.41
CA SER A 27 1.41 -17.35 15.95
C SER A 27 2.87 -17.38 15.47
N SER A 28 3.18 -18.24 14.49
CA SER A 28 4.48 -18.14 13.82
C SER A 28 4.53 -16.84 12.99
N PRO A 29 5.72 -16.25 12.76
CA PRO A 29 5.84 -15.00 11.99
C PRO A 29 5.11 -15.02 10.64
N GLY A 30 5.19 -16.12 9.89
CA GLY A 30 4.49 -16.25 8.63
C GLY A 30 2.96 -16.40 8.74
N GLN A 31 2.45 -16.83 9.90
CA GLN A 31 1.00 -16.94 10.16
C GLN A 31 0.39 -15.62 10.61
N ALA A 32 1.16 -14.74 11.23
CA ALA A 32 0.66 -13.46 11.76
C ALA A 32 0.08 -12.53 10.69
N LEU A 33 0.46 -12.69 9.43
CA LEU A 33 0.01 -11.84 8.31
C LEU A 33 -1.12 -12.48 7.49
N ARG A 34 -1.28 -13.79 7.54
CA ARG A 34 -2.25 -14.52 6.71
C ARG A 34 -3.69 -14.08 6.99
N GLY A 35 -4.44 -13.74 5.93
CA GLY A 35 -5.83 -13.32 6.01
C GLY A 35 -6.05 -11.91 6.57
N ARG A 36 -4.97 -11.13 6.85
CA ARG A 36 -5.12 -9.73 7.23
C ARG A 36 -5.47 -8.88 6.02
N LYS A 37 -6.36 -7.94 6.20
CA LYS A 37 -6.75 -6.99 5.15
C LYS A 37 -5.67 -5.93 4.96
N TYR A 38 -5.12 -5.89 3.77
CA TYR A 38 -4.02 -5.00 3.36
C TYR A 38 -4.48 -4.06 2.26
N VAL A 39 -4.38 -2.77 2.49
CA VAL A 39 -4.67 -1.75 1.49
C VAL A 39 -3.36 -1.15 0.99
N LEU A 40 -3.00 -1.45 -0.27
CA LEU A 40 -1.99 -0.68 -0.99
C LEU A 40 -2.69 0.53 -1.61
N THR A 41 -2.57 1.69 -0.96
CA THR A 41 -3.23 2.91 -1.43
C THR A 41 -2.29 3.81 -2.23
N TRP A 42 -2.75 4.20 -3.42
CA TRP A 42 -2.15 5.32 -4.10
C TRP A 42 -2.32 6.61 -3.28
N THR A 43 -1.30 7.47 -3.28
CA THR A 43 -1.37 8.81 -2.69
C THR A 43 -0.77 9.84 -3.63
N TYR A 44 -1.26 11.07 -3.54
CA TYR A 44 -0.78 12.17 -4.37
C TYR A 44 0.71 12.46 -4.14
N HIS A 45 1.41 12.83 -5.21
CA HIS A 45 2.74 13.44 -5.17
C HIS A 45 2.88 14.45 -6.31
N PRO A 46 3.55 15.62 -6.12
CA PRO A 46 3.69 16.64 -7.17
C PRO A 46 4.42 16.15 -8.43
N LYS A 47 5.24 15.11 -8.33
CA LYS A 47 5.93 14.47 -9.45
C LYS A 47 5.42 13.04 -9.63
N PRO A 48 5.34 12.53 -10.87
CA PRO A 48 5.10 11.12 -11.11
C PRO A 48 6.31 10.33 -10.60
N LEU A 49 6.07 9.37 -9.71
CA LEU A 49 7.11 8.49 -9.19
C LEU A 49 7.05 7.14 -9.92
N ASN A 50 8.10 6.34 -9.76
CA ASN A 50 8.12 4.98 -10.30
C ASN A 50 7.22 4.03 -9.52
N THR A 51 6.93 2.87 -10.09
CA THR A 51 6.05 1.85 -9.53
C THR A 51 6.80 0.79 -8.71
N ALA A 52 8.13 0.81 -8.65
CA ALA A 52 8.94 -0.28 -8.09
C ALA A 52 8.50 -0.73 -6.68
N VAL A 53 8.32 0.23 -5.76
CA VAL A 53 7.86 -0.09 -4.39
C VAL A 53 6.41 -0.57 -4.38
N ALA A 54 5.53 0.03 -5.19
CA ALA A 54 4.13 -0.41 -5.26
C ALA A 54 4.01 -1.84 -5.82
N ASN A 55 4.78 -2.16 -6.88
CA ASN A 55 4.85 -3.52 -7.44
C ASN A 55 5.29 -4.52 -6.37
N SER A 56 6.28 -4.12 -5.62
CA SER A 56 6.87 -4.94 -4.57
C SER A 56 5.92 -5.17 -3.40
N ALA A 57 5.30 -4.11 -2.91
CA ALA A 57 4.31 -4.19 -1.83
C ALA A 57 3.13 -5.09 -2.21
N LEU A 58 2.63 -4.97 -3.46
CA LEU A 58 1.57 -5.83 -3.98
C LEU A 58 1.99 -7.31 -3.98
N THR A 59 3.17 -7.59 -4.53
CA THR A 59 3.63 -8.97 -4.68
C THR A 59 3.95 -9.63 -3.36
N ILE A 60 4.58 -8.91 -2.41
CA ILE A 60 4.92 -9.52 -1.12
C ILE A 60 3.68 -9.72 -0.24
N ALA A 61 2.76 -8.77 -0.20
CA ALA A 61 1.54 -8.90 0.59
C ALA A 61 0.68 -10.09 0.13
N THR A 62 0.50 -10.26 -1.19
CA THR A 62 -0.20 -11.43 -1.75
C THR A 62 0.55 -12.73 -1.48
N ARG A 63 1.90 -12.74 -1.52
CA ARG A 63 2.68 -13.92 -1.20
C ARG A 63 2.60 -14.32 0.28
N MET A 64 2.43 -13.35 1.18
CA MET A 64 2.20 -13.61 2.61
C MET A 64 0.77 -14.08 2.93
N GLY A 65 -0.09 -14.23 1.93
CA GLY A 65 -1.47 -14.70 2.10
C GLY A 65 -2.39 -13.66 2.72
N MET A 66 -2.08 -12.38 2.54
CA MET A 66 -2.96 -11.28 2.97
C MET A 66 -4.11 -11.07 1.97
N ASP A 67 -5.20 -10.47 2.45
CA ASP A 67 -6.32 -10.02 1.62
C ASP A 67 -6.02 -8.61 1.11
N VAL A 68 -5.53 -8.51 -0.11
CA VAL A 68 -4.96 -7.28 -0.67
C VAL A 68 -5.99 -6.51 -1.49
N THR A 69 -6.14 -5.23 -1.20
CA THR A 69 -6.85 -4.26 -2.04
C THR A 69 -5.85 -3.26 -2.60
N LEU A 70 -5.70 -3.22 -3.92
CA LEU A 70 -5.01 -2.14 -4.63
C LEU A 70 -6.00 -0.99 -4.81
N LEU A 71 -5.84 0.07 -4.02
CA LEU A 71 -6.64 1.29 -4.11
C LEU A 71 -5.92 2.34 -4.94
N CYS A 72 -6.51 2.73 -6.06
CA CYS A 72 -5.95 3.77 -6.92
C CYS A 72 -7.08 4.62 -7.55
N PRO A 73 -6.78 5.86 -8.03
CA PRO A 73 -7.81 6.82 -8.43
C PRO A 73 -8.66 6.36 -9.62
N THR A 74 -8.02 5.75 -10.61
CA THR A 74 -8.66 5.29 -11.86
C THR A 74 -7.94 4.05 -12.38
N PRO A 75 -8.51 3.33 -13.38
CA PRO A 75 -7.83 2.22 -14.04
C PRO A 75 -6.43 2.54 -14.61
N ASP A 76 -6.17 3.81 -14.99
CA ASP A 76 -4.86 4.23 -15.50
C ASP A 76 -3.74 4.13 -14.45
N TYR A 77 -4.09 4.12 -13.17
CA TYR A 77 -3.15 3.96 -12.05
C TYR A 77 -3.03 2.52 -11.55
N VAL A 78 -3.73 1.56 -12.16
CA VAL A 78 -3.48 0.14 -11.87
C VAL A 78 -2.05 -0.22 -12.28
N LEU A 79 -1.41 -1.09 -11.51
CA LEU A 79 -0.03 -1.51 -11.76
C LEU A 79 0.06 -2.35 -13.05
N ASP A 80 1.26 -2.46 -13.60
CA ASP A 80 1.52 -3.22 -14.83
C ASP A 80 0.99 -4.67 -14.71
N GLN A 81 0.36 -5.15 -15.78
CA GLN A 81 -0.34 -6.46 -15.83
C GLN A 81 0.57 -7.60 -15.36
N ARG A 82 1.85 -7.56 -15.66
CA ARG A 82 2.82 -8.56 -15.20
C ARG A 82 2.85 -8.70 -13.68
N TYR A 83 2.76 -7.59 -12.92
CA TYR A 83 2.75 -7.63 -11.45
C TYR A 83 1.37 -8.02 -10.91
N MET A 84 0.31 -7.64 -11.61
CA MET A 84 -1.04 -8.11 -11.29
C MET A 84 -1.15 -9.63 -11.48
N ASP A 85 -0.57 -10.19 -12.55
CA ASP A 85 -0.53 -11.63 -12.80
C ASP A 85 0.30 -12.37 -11.73
N TRP A 86 1.46 -11.82 -11.34
CA TRP A 86 2.25 -12.39 -10.25
C TRP A 86 1.50 -12.37 -8.92
N ALA A 87 0.79 -11.28 -8.63
CA ALA A 87 -0.02 -11.18 -7.42
C ALA A 87 -1.18 -12.19 -7.44
N ALA A 88 -1.84 -12.38 -8.59
CA ALA A 88 -2.88 -13.40 -8.75
C ALA A 88 -2.34 -14.83 -8.57
N GLN A 89 -1.15 -15.13 -9.10
CA GLN A 89 -0.48 -16.41 -8.87
C GLN A 89 -0.15 -16.61 -7.39
N ASN A 90 0.40 -15.58 -6.72
CA ASN A 90 0.67 -15.63 -5.28
C ASN A 90 -0.60 -15.92 -4.47
N VAL A 91 -1.72 -15.28 -4.81
CA VAL A 91 -3.02 -15.53 -4.17
C VAL A 91 -3.44 -16.98 -4.31
N ALA A 92 -3.33 -17.55 -5.51
CA ALA A 92 -3.66 -18.96 -5.76
C ALA A 92 -2.80 -19.93 -4.90
N GLU A 93 -1.55 -19.58 -4.64
CA GLU A 93 -0.62 -20.40 -3.84
C GLU A 93 -0.78 -20.15 -2.33
N SER A 94 -1.01 -18.91 -1.93
CA SER A 94 -1.03 -18.48 -0.52
C SER A 94 -2.38 -18.61 0.17
N GLY A 95 -3.48 -18.57 -0.60
CA GLY A 95 -4.86 -18.58 -0.08
C GLY A 95 -5.37 -17.21 0.40
N GLY A 96 -4.68 -16.11 0.07
CA GLY A 96 -5.17 -14.75 0.24
C GLY A 96 -6.13 -14.32 -0.86
N SER A 97 -6.36 -13.00 -0.97
CA SER A 97 -7.17 -12.43 -2.07
C SER A 97 -6.53 -11.18 -2.67
N LEU A 98 -6.98 -10.82 -3.89
CA LEU A 98 -6.57 -9.59 -4.58
C LEU A 98 -7.79 -8.92 -5.19
N ALA A 99 -8.00 -7.65 -4.86
CA ALA A 99 -9.00 -6.80 -5.46
C ALA A 99 -8.39 -5.46 -5.91
N VAL A 100 -9.00 -4.83 -6.91
CA VAL A 100 -8.73 -3.45 -7.30
C VAL A 100 -9.94 -2.61 -6.91
N SER A 101 -9.72 -1.47 -6.27
CA SER A 101 -10.76 -0.54 -5.88
C SER A 101 -10.40 0.89 -6.29
N HIS A 102 -11.43 1.68 -6.60
CA HIS A 102 -11.35 3.14 -6.80
C HIS A 102 -12.16 3.89 -5.74
N ASP A 103 -12.78 3.14 -4.82
CA ASP A 103 -13.57 3.66 -3.71
C ASP A 103 -12.78 3.60 -2.40
N ILE A 104 -12.55 4.77 -1.81
CA ILE A 104 -11.72 4.92 -0.61
C ILE A 104 -12.38 4.26 0.60
N GLU A 105 -13.68 4.51 0.81
CA GLU A 105 -14.38 4.05 2.00
C GLU A 105 -14.42 2.52 2.05
N SER A 106 -14.81 1.89 0.96
CA SER A 106 -14.88 0.43 0.87
C SER A 106 -13.51 -0.23 1.00
N ALA A 107 -12.45 0.40 0.45
CA ALA A 107 -11.10 -0.14 0.54
C ALA A 107 -10.53 -0.09 1.97
N TYR A 108 -10.77 1.01 2.69
CA TYR A 108 -10.28 1.18 4.06
C TYR A 108 -11.11 0.41 5.10
N ALA A 109 -12.37 0.08 4.80
CA ALA A 109 -13.28 -0.55 5.74
C ALA A 109 -12.71 -1.85 6.34
N GLY A 110 -12.37 -1.81 7.63
CA GLY A 110 -11.84 -2.95 8.36
C GLY A 110 -10.43 -3.38 7.96
N ALA A 111 -9.65 -2.53 7.28
CA ALA A 111 -8.26 -2.84 6.95
C ALA A 111 -7.38 -2.97 8.20
N ASP A 112 -6.45 -3.93 8.20
CA ASP A 112 -5.44 -4.10 9.25
C ASP A 112 -4.16 -3.34 8.93
N VAL A 113 -3.87 -3.15 7.63
CA VAL A 113 -2.68 -2.45 7.14
C VAL A 113 -3.06 -1.47 6.04
N VAL A 114 -2.59 -0.23 6.14
CA VAL A 114 -2.64 0.79 5.10
C VAL A 114 -1.22 1.13 4.69
N TYR A 115 -0.81 0.69 3.51
CA TYR A 115 0.49 1.01 2.92
C TYR A 115 0.33 2.07 1.85
N ALA A 116 0.88 3.25 2.09
CA ALA A 116 0.75 4.38 1.19
C ALA A 116 1.94 4.50 0.22
N LYS A 117 1.66 4.67 -1.06
CA LYS A 117 2.68 4.93 -2.07
C LYS A 117 2.14 5.81 -3.20
N SER A 118 3.02 6.62 -3.80
CA SER A 118 2.69 7.42 -4.96
C SER A 118 3.38 6.85 -6.19
N TRP A 119 2.69 6.84 -7.33
CA TRP A 119 3.24 6.51 -8.65
C TRP A 119 2.49 7.25 -9.74
N GLY A 120 3.11 7.37 -10.93
CA GLY A 120 2.48 7.95 -12.12
C GLY A 120 1.60 6.94 -12.84
N ALA A 121 0.57 7.42 -13.53
CA ALA A 121 -0.30 6.58 -14.34
C ALA A 121 0.45 5.98 -15.55
N LEU A 122 0.38 4.66 -15.72
CA LEU A 122 1.18 3.92 -16.71
C LEU A 122 0.99 4.37 -18.16
N PRO A 123 -0.22 4.75 -18.62
CA PRO A 123 -0.41 5.23 -20.00
C PRO A 123 0.41 6.47 -20.36
N TYR A 124 0.87 7.22 -19.35
CA TYR A 124 1.66 8.43 -19.51
C TYR A 124 3.17 8.22 -19.30
N PHE A 125 3.61 6.98 -19.19
CA PHE A 125 5.02 6.69 -18.92
C PHE A 125 5.93 7.31 -19.98
N GLY A 126 6.93 8.10 -19.53
CA GLY A 126 7.84 8.84 -20.41
C GLY A 126 7.29 10.18 -20.95
N ASN A 127 5.99 10.45 -20.80
CA ASN A 127 5.37 11.74 -21.17
C ASN A 127 4.38 12.19 -20.08
N TRP A 128 4.91 12.76 -19.01
CA TRP A 128 4.15 13.07 -17.79
C TRP A 128 3.39 14.40 -17.80
N ALA A 129 3.60 15.24 -18.83
CA ALA A 129 2.98 16.56 -18.88
C ALA A 129 1.43 16.49 -18.93
N PRO A 130 0.81 15.61 -19.74
CA PRO A 130 -0.64 15.45 -19.76
C PRO A 130 -1.21 14.81 -18.49
N GLU A 131 -0.42 14.01 -17.75
CA GLU A 131 -0.86 13.32 -16.54
C GLU A 131 -0.98 14.26 -15.34
N LYS A 132 -0.19 15.32 -15.29
CA LYS A 132 -0.15 16.25 -14.17
C LYS A 132 -1.53 16.82 -13.77
N PRO A 133 -2.33 17.42 -14.70
CA PRO A 133 -3.66 17.94 -14.35
C PRO A 133 -4.64 16.86 -13.91
N ILE A 134 -4.46 15.62 -14.38
CA ILE A 134 -5.27 14.46 -13.95
C ILE A 134 -4.92 14.11 -12.50
N ARG A 135 -3.64 13.91 -12.21
CA ARG A 135 -3.14 13.58 -10.87
C ARG A 135 -3.50 14.64 -9.83
N ASP A 136 -3.46 15.91 -10.19
CA ASP A 136 -3.77 17.02 -9.29
C ASP A 136 -5.23 17.01 -8.77
N GLN A 137 -6.13 16.28 -9.40
CA GLN A 137 -7.52 16.11 -8.97
C GLN A 137 -7.66 15.13 -7.80
N TYR A 138 -6.65 14.26 -7.58
CA TYR A 138 -6.70 13.16 -6.61
C TYR A 138 -5.93 13.44 -5.31
N LYS A 139 -5.78 14.72 -4.92
CA LYS A 139 -5.13 15.11 -3.66
C LYS A 139 -5.86 14.56 -2.43
N HIS A 140 -7.16 14.32 -2.55
CA HIS A 140 -7.99 13.73 -1.50
C HIS A 140 -7.65 12.26 -1.16
N PHE A 141 -6.78 11.60 -1.95
CA PHE A 141 -6.18 10.31 -1.61
C PHE A 141 -5.09 10.39 -0.53
N MET A 142 -4.78 11.57 0.00
CA MET A 142 -3.95 11.70 1.20
C MET A 142 -4.53 10.84 2.33
N VAL A 143 -3.70 10.07 3.02
CA VAL A 143 -4.12 9.30 4.19
C VAL A 143 -4.28 10.26 5.37
N ASP A 144 -5.46 10.28 5.96
CA ASP A 144 -5.83 11.13 7.08
C ASP A 144 -6.50 10.31 8.19
N GLU A 145 -6.73 10.94 9.33
CA GLU A 145 -7.31 10.32 10.51
C GLU A 145 -8.73 9.79 10.24
N ALA A 146 -9.50 10.49 9.38
CA ALA A 146 -10.86 10.07 9.02
C ALA A 146 -10.85 8.73 8.26
N LYS A 147 -9.91 8.56 7.33
CA LYS A 147 -9.72 7.31 6.60
C LYS A 147 -9.18 6.21 7.51
N MET A 148 -8.21 6.52 8.38
CA MET A 148 -7.68 5.55 9.34
C MET A 148 -8.75 5.09 10.35
N ALA A 149 -9.73 5.94 10.68
CA ALA A 149 -10.86 5.56 11.54
C ALA A 149 -11.80 4.50 10.92
N LEU A 150 -11.78 4.31 9.59
CA LEU A 150 -12.54 3.24 8.91
C LEU A 150 -11.89 1.87 9.07
N THR A 151 -10.61 1.82 9.45
CA THR A 151 -9.83 0.58 9.55
C THR A 151 -10.15 -0.20 10.83
N ASN A 152 -9.67 -1.44 10.92
CA ASN A 152 -9.72 -2.25 12.13
C ASN A 152 -8.57 -1.87 13.09
N ASN A 153 -8.53 -0.63 13.55
CA ASN A 153 -7.37 -0.09 14.29
C ASN A 153 -6.05 -0.40 13.56
N GLY A 154 -6.09 -0.23 12.24
CA GLY A 154 -5.03 -0.64 11.33
C GLY A 154 -3.75 0.18 11.50
N VAL A 155 -2.62 -0.42 11.08
CA VAL A 155 -1.34 0.28 11.05
C VAL A 155 -1.17 1.05 9.74
N PHE A 156 -0.52 2.21 9.83
CA PHE A 156 -0.07 2.97 8.68
C PHE A 156 1.42 2.71 8.42
N SER A 157 1.79 2.47 7.16
CA SER A 157 3.18 2.29 6.73
C SER A 157 3.50 3.01 5.42
N HIS A 158 4.78 3.31 5.21
CA HIS A 158 5.31 3.98 4.03
C HIS A 158 6.83 3.83 3.97
N CYS A 159 7.37 3.57 2.79
CA CYS A 159 8.81 3.34 2.55
C CYS A 159 9.73 4.55 2.74
N LEU A 160 9.28 5.65 3.28
CA LEU A 160 10.01 6.90 3.41
C LEU A 160 10.92 7.24 2.18
N PRO A 161 11.29 8.51 1.95
CA PRO A 161 10.77 9.70 2.66
C PRO A 161 9.32 10.00 2.33
N LEU A 162 8.57 10.50 3.31
CA LEU A 162 7.18 10.90 3.17
C LEU A 162 7.04 12.42 3.28
N ARG A 163 6.14 13.00 2.49
CA ARG A 163 5.73 14.41 2.62
C ARG A 163 4.49 14.48 3.50
N ARG A 164 4.65 14.95 4.73
CA ARG A 164 3.55 15.23 5.66
C ARG A 164 2.55 16.20 5.05
N ASN A 165 1.28 16.00 5.31
CA ASN A 165 0.14 16.79 4.82
C ASN A 165 0.03 16.85 3.28
N VAL A 166 0.70 15.90 2.61
CA VAL A 166 0.60 15.66 1.17
C VAL A 166 0.25 14.19 0.90
N LYS A 167 0.96 13.26 1.53
CA LYS A 167 0.72 11.81 1.44
C LYS A 167 -0.02 11.26 2.64
N ALA A 168 0.36 11.72 3.82
CA ALA A 168 -0.32 11.42 5.08
C ALA A 168 -0.32 12.68 5.96
N SER A 169 -1.36 12.83 6.77
CA SER A 169 -1.49 13.93 7.74
C SER A 169 -0.49 13.80 8.89
N ASP A 170 -0.27 14.89 9.61
CA ASP A 170 0.56 14.87 10.81
C ASP A 170 -0.02 13.92 11.87
N GLY A 171 -1.34 13.90 12.06
CA GLY A 171 -1.98 13.02 13.04
C GLY A 171 -1.81 11.53 12.71
N VAL A 172 -1.81 11.14 11.43
CA VAL A 172 -1.49 9.77 11.02
C VAL A 172 -0.02 9.43 11.27
N MET A 173 0.89 10.36 10.93
CA MET A 173 2.33 10.14 11.10
C MET A 173 2.78 10.11 12.57
N ASP A 174 2.09 10.83 13.44
CA ASP A 174 2.40 10.90 14.88
C ASP A 174 1.56 9.89 15.70
N SER A 175 0.72 9.11 15.03
CA SER A 175 -0.09 8.05 15.66
C SER A 175 0.78 6.90 16.16
N PRO A 176 0.43 6.26 17.29
CA PRO A 176 1.08 5.03 17.75
C PRO A 176 0.91 3.84 16.77
N ASN A 177 -0.04 3.94 15.83
CA ASN A 177 -0.23 2.96 14.78
C ASN A 177 0.62 3.25 13.51
N CYS A 178 1.45 4.30 13.50
CA CYS A 178 2.38 4.54 12.41
C CYS A 178 3.65 3.72 12.61
N ILE A 179 3.89 2.73 11.74
CA ILE A 179 5.08 1.88 11.76
C ILE A 179 6.09 2.22 10.66
N ALA A 180 5.93 3.37 9.99
CA ALA A 180 6.78 3.75 8.86
C ALA A 180 8.26 3.89 9.22
N ILE A 181 8.59 4.26 10.47
CA ILE A 181 9.99 4.33 10.96
C ILE A 181 10.57 2.93 11.21
N ASN A 182 9.75 1.99 11.64
CA ASN A 182 10.18 0.61 11.89
C ASN A 182 10.52 -0.13 10.59
N GLU A 183 9.93 0.32 9.48
CA GLU A 183 10.14 -0.23 8.14
C GLU A 183 11.39 0.36 7.45
N ALA A 184 11.84 1.57 7.81
CA ALA A 184 12.86 2.34 7.09
C ALA A 184 14.30 1.82 7.28
#